data_452d95e357b0802f99f2c5f49658199f
#
_entry.id   452d95e357b0802f99f2c5f49658199f
#
_cell.length_a   1.000
_cell.length_b   1.000
_cell.length_c   1.000
_cell.angle_alpha   90.00
_cell.angle_beta   90.00
_cell.angle_gamma   90.00
#
_symmetry.space_group_name_H-M   'P 1'
#
loop_
_entity.id
_entity.type
_entity.pdbx_description
1 polymer ?
#
loop_
_entity_poly.entity_id
_entity_poly.type
_entity_poly.pdbx_seq_one_letter_code
_entity_poly.pdbx_strand_id
1 'polypeptide(L)'
;KDIADILIISTQTNQGIDLLMDKIRGKFVCLAGQSAVGKSSLINCILGENKLKTGDLSKKGDRGKNTTRHIEIITLEDGTQIADTCGFNKLEIPLFDPSRLSSYYTDFDEYARDCRFRRCNHYKEEFCGVKKAVESEKIAQSRYDRYARLFEYVEKKWNTRYD
;
A
#
# COMPACT_ATOMS: atom_id res chain seq x y z
N LYS A 1 -7.55 -14.56 0.20
CA LYS A 1 -6.99 -14.64 1.56
C LYS A 1 -6.40 -13.28 1.85
N ASP A 2 -7.00 -12.56 2.78
CA ASP A 2 -6.57 -11.21 3.11
C ASP A 2 -5.13 -11.24 3.62
N ILE A 3 -4.27 -10.42 3.02
CA ILE A 3 -2.85 -10.33 3.39
C ILE A 3 -2.70 -9.50 4.67
N ALA A 4 -3.66 -8.62 4.95
CA ALA A 4 -3.67 -7.73 6.09
C ALA A 4 -5.11 -7.35 6.49
N ASP A 5 -5.30 -6.97 7.73
CA ASP A 5 -6.55 -6.38 8.21
C ASP A 5 -6.77 -4.99 7.59
N ILE A 6 -8.01 -4.69 7.24
CA ILE A 6 -8.39 -3.39 6.69
C ILE A 6 -9.28 -2.68 7.71
N LEU A 7 -8.88 -1.47 8.10
CA LEU A 7 -9.67 -0.56 8.94
C LEU A 7 -9.94 0.73 8.17
N ILE A 8 -11.21 1.14 8.12
CA ILE A 8 -11.60 2.43 7.56
C ILE A 8 -11.69 3.41 8.73
N ILE A 9 -10.86 4.47 8.67
CA ILE A 9 -10.77 5.47 9.74
C ILE A 9 -10.92 6.88 9.18
N SER A 10 -11.39 7.81 10.02
CA SER A 10 -11.44 9.24 9.74
C SER A 10 -11.02 10.04 10.97
N THR A 11 -9.96 10.83 10.83
CA THR A 11 -9.48 11.74 11.87
C THR A 11 -10.35 13.00 12.04
N GLN A 12 -11.23 13.28 11.08
CA GLN A 12 -12.17 14.42 11.17
C GLN A 12 -13.42 14.06 11.96
N THR A 13 -13.90 12.82 11.82
CA THR A 13 -15.13 12.35 12.48
C THR A 13 -14.86 11.38 13.62
N ASN A 14 -13.60 11.07 13.91
CA ASN A 14 -13.16 10.03 14.85
C ASN A 14 -13.67 8.62 14.53
N GLN A 15 -14.21 8.40 13.33
CA GLN A 15 -14.71 7.09 12.92
C GLN A 15 -13.58 6.07 12.92
N GLY A 16 -13.80 4.92 13.54
CA GLY A 16 -12.89 3.78 13.53
C GLY A 16 -11.61 3.96 14.36
N ILE A 17 -11.41 5.10 15.04
CA ILE A 17 -10.23 5.35 15.87
C ILE A 17 -10.21 4.41 17.08
N ASP A 18 -11.34 4.16 17.72
CA ASP A 18 -11.41 3.23 18.86
C ASP A 18 -11.03 1.80 18.46
N LEU A 19 -11.51 1.34 17.30
CA LEU A 19 -11.15 0.01 16.74
C LEU A 19 -9.65 -0.07 16.44
N LEU A 20 -9.06 1.00 15.93
CA LEU A 20 -7.61 1.07 15.73
C LEU A 20 -6.88 0.98 17.07
N MET A 21 -7.29 1.76 18.07
CA MET A 21 -6.67 1.78 19.39
C MET A 21 -6.74 0.40 20.07
N ASP A 22 -7.86 -0.31 19.97
CA ASP A 22 -7.98 -1.67 20.50
C ASP A 22 -7.01 -2.65 19.84
N LYS A 23 -6.76 -2.49 18.53
CA LYS A 23 -5.80 -3.35 17.80
C LYS A 23 -4.35 -3.07 18.16
N ILE A 24 -3.99 -1.84 18.50
CA ILE A 24 -2.60 -1.43 18.75
C ILE A 24 -2.25 -1.34 20.22
N ARG A 25 -3.21 -1.45 21.11
CA ARG A 25 -3.03 -1.31 22.57
C ARG A 25 -1.86 -2.14 23.13
N GLY A 26 -0.97 -1.48 23.87
CA GLY A 26 0.22 -2.10 24.47
C GLY A 26 1.27 -2.59 23.47
N LYS A 27 1.17 -2.24 22.19
CA LYS A 27 2.11 -2.66 21.14
C LYS A 27 3.03 -1.51 20.73
N PHE A 28 4.19 -1.89 20.18
CA PHE A 28 5.02 -0.98 19.39
C PHE A 28 4.55 -1.02 17.94
N VAL A 29 4.10 0.11 17.40
CA VAL A 29 3.59 0.24 16.03
C VAL A 29 4.34 1.31 15.25
N CYS A 30 4.49 1.11 13.96
CA CYS A 30 5.15 2.04 13.06
C CYS A 30 4.15 2.50 12.00
N LEU A 31 3.98 3.82 11.86
CA LEU A 31 3.13 4.39 10.82
C LEU A 31 3.92 4.55 9.52
N ALA A 32 3.54 3.82 8.49
CA ALA A 32 4.16 3.89 7.18
C ALA A 32 3.15 4.35 6.12
N GLY A 33 3.60 5.18 5.17
CA GLY A 33 2.75 5.65 4.08
C GLY A 33 3.35 6.85 3.36
N GLN A 34 2.70 7.26 2.28
CA GLN A 34 3.15 8.39 1.46
C GLN A 34 3.18 9.69 2.28
N SER A 35 3.98 10.67 1.77
CA SER A 35 3.96 12.01 2.34
C SER A 35 2.55 12.61 2.21
N ALA A 36 2.13 13.37 3.23
CA ALA A 36 0.82 14.02 3.30
C ALA A 36 -0.41 13.07 3.27
N VAL A 37 -0.24 11.76 3.55
CA VAL A 37 -1.35 10.80 3.60
C VAL A 37 -2.17 10.90 4.89
N GLY A 38 -1.70 11.68 5.88
CA GLY A 38 -2.42 11.90 7.13
C GLY A 38 -1.84 11.19 8.37
N LYS A 39 -0.59 10.65 8.31
CA LYS A 39 0.04 9.98 9.46
C LYS A 39 0.08 10.87 10.70
N SER A 40 0.64 12.07 10.58
CA SER A 40 0.72 13.04 11.70
C SER A 40 -0.66 13.53 12.16
N SER A 41 -1.63 13.63 11.24
CA SER A 41 -3.02 13.92 11.60
C SER A 41 -3.64 12.81 12.44
N LEU A 42 -3.33 11.54 12.12
CA LEU A 42 -3.78 10.39 12.89
C LEU A 42 -3.18 10.40 14.30
N ILE A 43 -1.88 10.67 14.43
CA ILE A 43 -1.22 10.77 15.74
C ILE A 43 -1.82 11.89 16.57
N ASN A 44 -2.03 13.08 15.99
CA ASN A 44 -2.66 14.20 16.68
C ASN A 44 -4.09 13.85 17.14
N CYS A 45 -4.85 13.14 16.31
CA CYS A 45 -6.18 12.66 16.67
C CYS A 45 -6.13 11.69 17.88
N ILE A 46 -5.18 10.77 17.91
CA ILE A 46 -4.98 9.81 19.01
C ILE A 46 -4.56 10.55 20.30
N LEU A 47 -3.68 11.53 20.19
CA LEU A 47 -3.19 12.31 21.33
C LEU A 47 -4.21 13.33 21.87
N GLY A 48 -5.28 13.62 21.13
CA GLY A 48 -6.23 14.68 21.46
C GLY A 48 -5.64 16.09 21.41
N GLU A 49 -4.45 16.28 20.84
CA GLU A 49 -3.72 17.55 20.81
C GLU A 49 -3.00 17.74 19.48
N ASN A 50 -2.82 19.00 19.04
CA ASN A 50 -2.00 19.36 17.88
C ASN A 50 -0.49 19.41 18.24
N LYS A 51 0.06 18.33 18.74
CA LYS A 51 1.49 18.24 19.12
C LYS A 51 2.41 18.15 17.91
N LEU A 52 1.97 17.50 16.84
CA LEU A 52 2.75 17.36 15.63
C LEU A 52 2.35 18.43 14.61
N LYS A 53 3.34 19.08 14.00
CA LYS A 53 3.10 20.02 12.90
C LYS A 53 2.57 19.26 11.69
N THR A 54 1.29 19.37 11.40
CA THR A 54 0.69 18.91 10.15
C THR A 54 1.07 19.88 9.05
N GLY A 55 1.72 19.38 7.98
CA GLY A 55 2.04 20.25 6.85
C GLY A 55 0.78 20.70 6.13
N ASP A 56 0.66 22.00 5.88
CA ASP A 56 -0.37 22.53 4.99
C ASP A 56 -0.25 21.86 3.62
N LEU A 57 -1.37 21.34 3.12
CA LEU A 57 -1.51 20.91 1.73
C LEU A 57 -1.26 22.15 0.85
N SER A 58 -0.05 22.25 0.32
CA SER A 58 0.30 23.37 -0.57
C SER A 58 -0.62 23.33 -1.80
N LYS A 59 -1.37 24.42 -2.00
CA LYS A 59 -2.34 24.62 -3.10
C LYS A 59 -1.71 24.73 -4.49
N LYS A 60 -0.44 24.40 -4.69
CA LYS A 60 0.24 24.41 -5.98
C LYS A 60 1.22 23.25 -6.05
N GLY A 61 0.96 22.28 -6.90
CA GLY A 61 1.81 21.40 -7.70
C GLY A 61 3.23 21.02 -7.25
N ASP A 62 3.66 21.43 -6.07
CA ASP A 62 4.93 21.01 -5.48
C ASP A 62 4.70 19.77 -4.64
N ARG A 63 5.42 18.71 -4.98
CA ARG A 63 5.52 17.44 -4.28
C ARG A 63 5.69 17.70 -2.80
N GLY A 64 4.73 17.24 -2.00
CA GLY A 64 4.59 17.52 -0.58
C GLY A 64 5.93 17.57 0.15
N LYS A 65 6.19 18.70 0.79
CA LYS A 65 7.40 18.92 1.58
C LYS A 65 7.38 17.92 2.72
N ASN A 66 8.40 17.06 2.82
CA ASN A 66 8.55 16.14 3.95
C ASN A 66 8.52 16.94 5.24
N THR A 67 7.43 16.86 5.99
CA THR A 67 7.26 17.57 7.27
C THR A 67 8.00 16.88 8.40
N THR A 68 8.08 15.55 8.36
CA THR A 68 8.78 14.74 9.36
C THR A 68 10.17 14.40 8.84
N ARG A 69 11.24 14.94 9.47
CA ARG A 69 12.63 14.67 9.13
C ARG A 69 13.29 13.62 10.01
N HIS A 70 12.68 13.32 11.15
CA HIS A 70 13.17 12.37 12.15
C HIS A 70 12.08 11.38 12.50
N ILE A 71 12.46 10.19 12.92
CA ILE A 71 11.54 9.24 13.54
C ILE A 71 11.34 9.68 14.98
N GLU A 72 10.10 9.91 15.37
CA GLU A 72 9.72 10.22 16.75
C GLU A 72 8.92 9.05 17.31
N ILE A 73 9.27 8.61 18.52
CA ILE A 73 8.53 7.56 19.24
C ILE A 73 7.69 8.21 20.31
N ILE A 74 6.39 8.03 20.22
CA ILE A 74 5.41 8.57 21.13
C ILE A 74 4.90 7.41 21.99
N THR A 75 4.95 7.55 23.31
CA THR A 75 4.41 6.56 24.25
C THR A 75 3.11 7.08 24.83
N LEU A 76 2.03 6.30 24.70
CA LEU A 76 0.73 6.58 25.28
C LEU A 76 0.67 6.10 26.74
N GLU A 77 -0.34 6.56 27.50
CA GLU A 77 -0.54 6.20 28.90
C GLU A 77 -0.75 4.70 29.14
N ASP A 78 -1.33 3.99 28.15
CA ASP A 78 -1.55 2.53 28.20
C ASP A 78 -0.31 1.69 27.81
N GLY A 79 0.85 2.35 27.60
CA GLY A 79 2.10 1.73 27.20
C GLY A 79 2.22 1.47 25.69
N THR A 80 1.23 1.84 24.89
CA THR A 80 1.32 1.77 23.43
C THR A 80 2.40 2.74 22.93
N GLN A 81 3.26 2.28 22.04
CA GLN A 81 4.31 3.09 21.43
C GLN A 81 4.05 3.25 19.93
N ILE A 82 4.05 4.49 19.46
CA ILE A 82 3.82 4.82 18.05
C ILE A 82 5.06 5.52 17.48
N ALA A 83 5.70 4.91 16.48
CA ALA A 83 6.77 5.53 15.72
C ALA A 83 6.19 6.30 14.52
N ASP A 84 6.30 7.65 14.54
CA ASP A 84 6.03 8.48 13.35
C ASP A 84 7.23 8.43 12.41
N THR A 85 7.02 7.91 11.22
CA THR A 85 8.08 7.81 10.23
C THR A 85 7.92 8.86 9.13
N CYS A 86 9.04 9.22 8.51
CA CYS A 86 9.02 10.06 7.33
C CYS A 86 8.10 9.45 6.25
N GLY A 87 7.28 10.29 5.63
CA GLY A 87 6.48 9.86 4.49
C GLY A 87 7.35 9.44 3.29
N PHE A 88 7.01 8.33 2.68
CA PHE A 88 7.66 7.89 1.46
C PHE A 88 7.10 8.66 0.26
N ASN A 89 7.97 9.31 -0.51
CA ASN A 89 7.54 9.95 -1.76
C ASN A 89 7.48 8.97 -2.92
N LYS A 90 8.31 7.93 -2.86
CA LYS A 90 8.42 6.93 -3.93
C LYS A 90 8.82 5.59 -3.33
N LEU A 91 8.04 4.57 -3.62
CA LEU A 91 8.42 3.19 -3.35
C LEU A 91 9.17 2.66 -4.58
N GLU A 92 10.45 2.33 -4.40
CA GLU A 92 11.22 1.69 -5.46
C GLU A 92 10.99 0.19 -5.43
N ILE A 93 10.48 -0.32 -6.56
CA ILE A 93 10.33 -1.75 -6.74
C ILE A 93 11.71 -2.32 -7.10
N PRO A 94 12.21 -3.34 -6.36
CA PRO A 94 13.48 -3.97 -6.68
C PRO A 94 13.46 -4.58 -8.10
N LEU A 95 14.63 -4.71 -8.69
CA LEU A 95 14.77 -5.37 -9.99
C LEU A 95 14.56 -6.89 -9.80
N PHE A 96 13.64 -7.46 -10.54
CA PHE A 96 13.41 -8.91 -10.60
C PHE A 96 12.81 -9.32 -11.95
N ASP A 97 12.87 -10.61 -12.28
CA ASP A 97 12.28 -11.17 -13.49
C ASP A 97 10.76 -10.97 -13.51
N PRO A 98 10.21 -10.30 -14.56
CA PRO A 98 8.77 -10.03 -14.66
C PRO A 98 7.89 -11.28 -14.53
N SER A 99 8.38 -12.45 -14.99
CA SER A 99 7.65 -13.71 -14.89
C SER A 99 7.32 -14.13 -13.45
N ARG A 100 8.03 -13.56 -12.47
CA ARG A 100 7.77 -13.82 -11.06
C ARG A 100 6.68 -12.94 -10.47
N LEU A 101 6.22 -11.90 -11.19
CA LEU A 101 5.25 -10.95 -10.62
C LEU A 101 3.94 -11.63 -10.23
N SER A 102 3.44 -12.55 -11.06
CA SER A 102 2.19 -13.25 -10.79
C SER A 102 2.22 -14.06 -9.49
N SER A 103 3.38 -14.58 -9.08
CA SER A 103 3.50 -15.34 -7.82
C SER A 103 3.27 -14.51 -6.54
N TYR A 104 3.29 -13.18 -6.64
CA TYR A 104 2.92 -12.29 -5.55
C TYR A 104 1.42 -11.97 -5.50
N TYR A 105 0.65 -12.48 -6.46
CA TYR A 105 -0.79 -12.31 -6.58
C TYR A 105 -1.50 -13.63 -6.29
N THR A 106 -1.54 -14.02 -5.01
CA THR A 106 -2.09 -15.32 -4.58
C THR A 106 -3.57 -15.51 -4.94
N ASP A 107 -4.29 -14.43 -5.17
CA ASP A 107 -5.65 -14.42 -5.68
C ASP A 107 -5.75 -14.86 -7.15
N PHE A 108 -4.62 -14.93 -7.87
CA PHE A 108 -4.58 -15.44 -9.24
C PHE A 108 -4.35 -16.96 -9.31
N ASP A 109 -3.82 -17.58 -8.25
CA ASP A 109 -3.35 -18.98 -8.25
C ASP A 109 -4.46 -19.97 -8.64
N GLU A 110 -5.68 -19.74 -8.17
CA GLU A 110 -6.83 -20.57 -8.48
C GLU A 110 -7.13 -20.59 -9.98
N TYR A 111 -7.11 -19.40 -10.62
CA TYR A 111 -7.48 -19.22 -12.02
C TYR A 111 -6.31 -19.44 -12.98
N ALA A 112 -5.08 -19.36 -12.48
CA ALA A 112 -3.87 -19.62 -13.28
C ALA A 112 -3.82 -21.07 -13.80
N ARG A 113 -4.49 -22.00 -13.14
CA ARG A 113 -4.59 -23.41 -13.54
C ARG A 113 -5.33 -23.59 -14.87
N ASP A 114 -6.23 -22.64 -15.20
CA ASP A 114 -7.03 -22.65 -16.42
C ASP A 114 -6.34 -21.92 -17.59
N CYS A 115 -5.10 -21.50 -17.42
CA CYS A 115 -4.32 -20.89 -18.50
C CYS A 115 -3.85 -21.93 -19.50
N ARG A 116 -3.96 -21.61 -20.80
CA ARG A 116 -3.45 -22.47 -21.87
C ARG A 116 -1.93 -22.67 -21.80
N PHE A 117 -1.21 -21.62 -21.39
CA PHE A 117 0.25 -21.62 -21.36
C PHE A 117 0.77 -21.85 -19.94
N ARG A 118 1.71 -22.76 -19.78
CA ARG A 118 2.30 -23.14 -18.50
C ARG A 118 3.08 -21.98 -17.82
N ARG A 119 3.59 -21.03 -18.61
CA ARG A 119 4.29 -19.80 -18.16
C ARG A 119 3.50 -18.58 -18.61
N CYS A 120 2.25 -18.50 -18.16
CA CYS A 120 1.40 -17.37 -18.47
C CYS A 120 1.72 -16.21 -17.52
N ASN A 121 2.03 -15.04 -18.07
CA ASN A 121 2.23 -13.83 -17.31
C ASN A 121 0.89 -13.09 -17.04
N HIS A 122 -0.23 -13.64 -17.52
CA HIS A 122 -1.58 -13.08 -17.38
C HIS A 122 -1.70 -11.64 -17.92
N TYR A 123 -0.88 -11.25 -18.88
CA TYR A 123 -0.82 -9.91 -19.43
C TYR A 123 -1.28 -9.85 -20.89
N LYS A 124 -0.48 -10.34 -21.83
CA LYS A 124 -0.79 -10.33 -23.27
C LYS A 124 -1.36 -11.65 -23.79
N GLU A 125 -1.19 -12.72 -23.03
CA GLU A 125 -1.54 -14.06 -23.49
C GLU A 125 -3.03 -14.21 -23.73
N GLU A 126 -3.38 -14.82 -24.87
CA GLU A 126 -4.71 -15.31 -25.16
C GLU A 126 -5.04 -16.57 -24.34
N PHE A 127 -6.31 -16.86 -24.11
CA PHE A 127 -6.76 -18.03 -23.36
C PHE A 127 -6.20 -18.09 -21.93
N CYS A 128 -6.18 -16.94 -21.26
CA CYS A 128 -5.72 -16.79 -19.89
C CYS A 128 -6.86 -16.97 -18.88
N GLY A 129 -6.73 -17.91 -17.94
CA GLY A 129 -7.73 -18.16 -16.90
C GLY A 129 -7.94 -16.97 -15.97
N VAL A 130 -6.88 -16.21 -15.65
CA VAL A 130 -6.99 -14.99 -14.84
C VAL A 130 -7.80 -13.90 -15.56
N LYS A 131 -7.57 -13.66 -16.86
CA LYS A 131 -8.37 -12.70 -17.63
C LYS A 131 -9.85 -13.12 -17.69
N LYS A 132 -10.11 -14.42 -17.90
CA LYS A 132 -11.47 -14.96 -17.86
C LYS A 132 -12.13 -14.79 -16.49
N ALA A 133 -11.36 -14.89 -15.41
CA ALA A 133 -11.86 -14.64 -14.06
C ALA A 133 -12.18 -13.15 -13.84
N VAL A 134 -11.45 -12.23 -14.48
CA VAL A 134 -11.79 -10.79 -14.49
C VAL A 134 -13.09 -10.56 -15.27
N GLU A 135 -13.22 -11.11 -16.47
CA GLU A 135 -14.44 -11.01 -17.30
C GLU A 135 -15.69 -11.54 -16.58
N SER A 136 -15.52 -12.56 -15.73
CA SER A 136 -16.60 -13.14 -14.90
C SER A 136 -16.71 -12.52 -13.51
N GLU A 137 -16.07 -11.35 -13.27
CA GLU A 137 -16.12 -10.57 -12.02
C GLU A 137 -15.60 -11.31 -10.77
N LYS A 138 -14.94 -12.45 -10.92
CA LYS A 138 -14.30 -13.20 -9.83
C LYS A 138 -13.02 -12.50 -9.32
N ILE A 139 -12.37 -11.76 -10.21
CA ILE A 139 -11.28 -10.85 -9.89
C ILE A 139 -11.73 -9.44 -10.29
N ALA A 140 -11.61 -8.48 -9.38
CA ALA A 140 -11.99 -7.10 -9.66
C ALA A 140 -11.14 -6.52 -10.80
N GLN A 141 -11.77 -5.86 -11.79
CA GLN A 141 -11.08 -5.21 -12.92
C GLN A 141 -9.97 -4.27 -12.42
N SER A 142 -10.25 -3.45 -11.41
CA SER A 142 -9.27 -2.52 -10.83
C SER A 142 -8.05 -3.22 -10.21
N ARG A 143 -8.20 -4.46 -9.75
CA ARG A 143 -7.10 -5.29 -9.24
C ARG A 143 -6.20 -5.74 -10.38
N TYR A 144 -6.82 -6.22 -11.46
CA TYR A 144 -6.11 -6.64 -12.66
C TYR A 144 -5.40 -5.48 -13.36
N ASP A 145 -6.04 -4.31 -13.47
CA ASP A 145 -5.43 -3.12 -14.08
C ASP A 145 -4.15 -2.69 -13.35
N ARG A 146 -4.14 -2.78 -12.01
CA ARG A 146 -2.94 -2.49 -11.22
C ARG A 146 -1.84 -3.52 -11.47
N TYR A 147 -2.20 -4.79 -11.58
CA TYR A 147 -1.27 -5.86 -11.95
C TYR A 147 -0.65 -5.59 -13.32
N ALA A 148 -1.45 -5.30 -14.34
CA ALA A 148 -1.00 -5.06 -15.70
C ALA A 148 -0.03 -3.86 -15.76
N ARG A 149 -0.36 -2.73 -15.12
CA ARG A 149 0.53 -1.57 -15.03
C ARG A 149 1.84 -1.88 -14.32
N LEU A 150 1.78 -2.67 -13.25
CA LEU A 150 2.98 -3.08 -12.52
C LEU A 150 3.84 -4.01 -13.37
N PHE A 151 3.23 -4.94 -14.11
CA PHE A 151 3.92 -5.84 -15.02
C PHE A 151 4.68 -5.05 -16.10
N GLU A 152 4.02 -4.08 -16.76
CA GLU A 152 4.66 -3.20 -17.76
C GLU A 152 5.86 -2.45 -17.17
N TYR A 153 5.71 -1.91 -15.96
CA TYR A 153 6.79 -1.20 -15.29
C TYR A 153 8.00 -2.10 -15.00
N VAL A 154 7.74 -3.30 -14.45
CA VAL A 154 8.79 -4.28 -14.12
C VAL A 154 9.46 -4.80 -15.40
N GLU A 155 8.67 -5.13 -16.43
CA GLU A 155 9.17 -5.60 -17.73
C GLU A 155 10.08 -4.54 -18.38
N LYS A 156 9.65 -3.28 -18.40
CA LYS A 156 10.47 -2.18 -18.92
C LYS A 156 11.78 -2.05 -18.15
N LYS A 157 11.73 -2.04 -16.81
CA LYS A 157 12.92 -1.94 -15.96
C LYS A 157 13.85 -3.13 -16.13
N TRP A 158 13.29 -4.32 -16.33
CA TRP A 158 14.06 -5.53 -16.59
C TRP A 158 14.79 -5.51 -17.94
N ASN A 159 14.13 -5.02 -18.97
CA ASN A 159 14.69 -4.94 -20.32
C ASN A 159 15.80 -3.90 -20.45
N THR A 160 15.75 -2.82 -19.65
CA THR A 160 16.76 -1.74 -19.63
C THR A 160 17.82 -1.90 -18.54
N ARG A 161 17.95 -3.09 -17.93
CA ARG A 161 18.84 -3.30 -16.76
C ARG A 161 20.34 -3.25 -17.06
N TYR A 162 20.71 -3.31 -18.33
CA TYR A 162 22.10 -3.26 -18.79
C TYR A 162 22.41 -2.02 -19.62
N ASP A 163 21.45 -1.11 -19.82
CA ASP A 163 21.64 0.17 -20.44
C ASP A 163 22.12 1.19 -19.37
#